data_b3ea7afeea06fb084489ec7cbf984b1e
#
_entry.id   b3ea7afeea06fb084489ec7cbf984b1e
#
_cell.length_a   1.000
_cell.length_b   1.000
_cell.length_c   1.000
_cell.angle_alpha   90.00
_cell.angle_beta   90.00
_cell.angle_gamma   90.00
#
_symmetry.space_group_name_H-M   'P 1'
#
loop_
_entity.id
_entity.type
_entity.pdbx_description
1 polymer ?
#
loop_
_entity_poly.entity_id
_entity_poly.type
_entity_poly.pdbx_seq_one_letter_code
_entity_poly.pdbx_strand_id
1 'polypeptide(L)'
;MTVTRTPFGALAGLTANQRAVGNALEAGYSTTRTGPAATLYTQLLTTGTPDALTQLSGEVHGSVQAVIVDDSRYVRQAVLGRLRQAPYAGGTGAIAALGSGGPTLAYGESATDAALAYADKKPSFPIKAPPLAAPVETPDLTFWAQGVGAWGKINSDGNAADASRNLSGVFTGFDRRFGDWRAGLAAGYSNSSVSVSARASSANIDTAYVAAYAGTSYWAWNFRSGATFAWNTIGTSRTIAFPGFVEQATTRYGAGEAQVFGELGYGLTFGAIAAEPFAGLAWVHLDTASFAETGGVSALNGTGHKDDVGYSTLGARVATYYLLQNGMALIPRASVAWQHAFGDVTPTAALSFQSIGAGFNILGVPIARDAALVEAGGDLQLTAQAKIGVSYAGQLANSAHDHSVKGNFTWRF
;
A
#
# COMPACT_ATOMS: atom_id res chain seq x y z
N MET A 1 -49.42 8.88 34.86
CA MET A 1 -48.83 8.02 33.80
C MET A 1 -47.41 8.52 33.56
N THR A 2 -46.41 7.74 33.96
CA THR A 2 -45.01 8.12 33.75
C THR A 2 -44.60 7.60 32.37
N VAL A 3 -44.40 8.49 31.43
CA VAL A 3 -43.86 8.10 30.09
C VAL A 3 -42.36 8.00 30.22
N THR A 4 -41.81 6.80 30.12
CA THR A 4 -40.37 6.55 30.07
C THR A 4 -39.93 6.46 28.64
N ARG A 5 -38.95 7.27 28.28
CA ARG A 5 -38.29 7.24 26.94
C ARG A 5 -37.30 6.10 26.89
N THR A 6 -37.24 5.40 25.75
CA THR A 6 -36.14 4.45 25.48
C THR A 6 -34.86 5.23 25.25
N PRO A 7 -33.75 4.90 25.94
CA PRO A 7 -32.43 5.52 25.64
C PRO A 7 -32.01 5.31 24.20
N PHE A 8 -31.31 6.29 23.58
CA PHE A 8 -30.88 6.22 22.17
C PHE A 8 -30.04 4.99 21.86
N GLY A 9 -29.18 4.57 22.79
CA GLY A 9 -28.32 3.38 22.60
C GLY A 9 -29.00 2.05 22.94
N ALA A 10 -30.25 2.07 23.43
CA ALA A 10 -31.01 0.87 23.83
C ALA A 10 -32.06 0.46 22.77
N LEU A 11 -32.10 1.13 21.62
CA LEU A 11 -32.98 0.73 20.52
C LEU A 11 -32.58 -0.68 20.02
N ALA A 12 -33.58 -1.46 19.62
CA ALA A 12 -33.37 -2.82 19.14
C ALA A 12 -32.67 -2.80 17.76
N GLY A 13 -31.83 -3.80 17.51
CA GLY A 13 -31.19 -4.00 16.18
C GLY A 13 -30.06 -3.03 15.83
N LEU A 14 -29.56 -2.24 16.79
CA LEU A 14 -28.44 -1.33 16.55
C LEU A 14 -27.12 -2.09 16.29
N THR A 15 -26.35 -1.62 15.31
CA THR A 15 -24.94 -2.01 15.11
C THR A 15 -24.08 -1.51 16.28
N ALA A 16 -22.83 -1.96 16.37
CA ALA A 16 -21.90 -1.48 17.39
C ALA A 16 -21.66 0.03 17.29
N ASN A 17 -21.47 0.56 16.09
CA ASN A 17 -21.27 1.99 15.85
C ASN A 17 -22.51 2.81 16.21
N GLN A 18 -23.69 2.38 15.79
CA GLN A 18 -24.95 3.03 16.15
C GLN A 18 -25.18 3.07 17.66
N ARG A 19 -24.87 1.97 18.36
CA ARG A 19 -24.99 1.89 19.81
C ARG A 19 -24.01 2.82 20.52
N ALA A 20 -22.78 2.91 20.03
CA ALA A 20 -21.76 3.82 20.59
C ALA A 20 -22.22 5.28 20.49
N VAL A 21 -22.71 5.69 19.31
CA VAL A 21 -23.30 7.02 19.09
C VAL A 21 -24.51 7.26 19.97
N GLY A 22 -25.44 6.29 20.02
CA GLY A 22 -26.65 6.40 20.84
C GLY A 22 -26.32 6.56 22.31
N ASN A 23 -25.35 5.82 22.85
CA ASN A 23 -24.91 5.93 24.26
C ASN A 23 -24.27 7.32 24.52
N ALA A 24 -23.46 7.85 23.60
CA ALA A 24 -22.90 9.20 23.73
C ALA A 24 -23.99 10.28 23.75
N LEU A 25 -24.96 10.18 22.83
CA LEU A 25 -26.09 11.08 22.80
C LEU A 25 -26.93 10.99 24.09
N GLU A 26 -27.12 9.79 24.63
CA GLU A 26 -27.82 9.59 25.90
C GLU A 26 -27.09 10.24 27.07
N ALA A 27 -25.77 10.06 27.14
CA ALA A 27 -24.93 10.67 28.18
C ALA A 27 -24.96 12.20 28.16
N GLY A 28 -25.13 12.78 26.97
CA GLY A 28 -25.23 14.24 26.79
C GLY A 28 -26.67 14.78 26.86
N TYR A 29 -27.70 13.92 27.01
CA TYR A 29 -29.09 14.35 26.99
C TYR A 29 -29.49 15.13 28.25
N SER A 30 -30.21 16.24 28.05
CA SER A 30 -30.83 17.00 29.10
C SER A 30 -32.11 17.68 28.59
N THR A 31 -33.17 17.62 29.42
CA THR A 31 -34.45 18.29 29.10
C THR A 31 -34.38 19.81 29.23
N THR A 32 -33.35 20.34 29.87
CA THR A 32 -33.12 21.79 30.05
C THR A 32 -32.11 22.34 29.03
N ARG A 33 -31.63 21.54 28.08
CA ARG A 33 -30.68 21.97 27.03
C ARG A 33 -31.33 23.01 26.10
N THR A 34 -30.58 24.04 25.78
CA THR A 34 -30.99 25.10 24.88
C THR A 34 -30.03 25.21 23.69
N GLY A 35 -30.36 26.05 22.68
CA GLY A 35 -29.52 26.32 21.53
C GLY A 35 -29.50 25.18 20.48
N PRO A 36 -28.50 25.16 19.58
CA PRO A 36 -28.46 24.22 18.45
C PRO A 36 -28.47 22.75 18.84
N ALA A 37 -27.87 22.39 19.97
CA ALA A 37 -27.88 21.02 20.47
C ALA A 37 -29.29 20.57 20.90
N ALA A 38 -30.13 21.47 21.40
CA ALA A 38 -31.55 21.15 21.68
C ALA A 38 -32.31 20.82 20.39
N THR A 39 -32.03 21.50 19.30
CA THR A 39 -32.64 21.21 17.99
C THR A 39 -32.26 19.80 17.51
N LEU A 40 -31.00 19.41 17.61
CA LEU A 40 -30.55 18.03 17.29
C LEU A 40 -31.36 16.99 18.10
N TYR A 41 -31.46 17.17 19.42
CA TYR A 41 -32.22 16.25 20.29
C TYR A 41 -33.72 16.24 19.97
N THR A 42 -34.31 17.39 19.64
CA THR A 42 -35.72 17.47 19.24
C THR A 42 -35.96 16.64 17.98
N GLN A 43 -35.07 16.75 16.96
CA GLN A 43 -35.21 15.96 15.75
C GLN A 43 -34.99 14.46 16.03
N LEU A 44 -33.98 14.10 16.84
CA LEU A 44 -33.75 12.71 17.22
C LEU A 44 -34.94 12.09 18.01
N LEU A 45 -35.62 12.87 18.82
CA LEU A 45 -36.78 12.40 19.60
C LEU A 45 -38.06 12.27 18.75
N THR A 46 -38.18 13.07 17.68
CA THR A 46 -39.38 13.07 16.83
C THR A 46 -39.25 12.14 15.61
N THR A 47 -38.06 12.06 15.06
CA THR A 47 -37.78 11.37 13.78
C THR A 47 -36.56 10.46 13.87
N GLY A 48 -35.97 10.31 15.07
CA GLY A 48 -34.72 9.56 15.26
C GLY A 48 -34.90 8.07 14.97
N THR A 49 -34.13 7.61 13.99
CA THR A 49 -34.08 6.22 13.56
C THR A 49 -32.64 5.72 13.73
N PRO A 50 -32.37 4.41 13.65
CA PRO A 50 -31.02 3.88 13.58
C PRO A 50 -30.18 4.57 12.49
N ASP A 51 -30.79 5.01 11.38
CA ASP A 51 -30.10 5.72 10.30
C ASP A 51 -29.57 7.10 10.74
N ALA A 52 -30.27 7.82 11.61
CA ALA A 52 -29.76 9.07 12.18
C ALA A 52 -28.49 8.83 13.00
N LEU A 53 -28.44 7.76 13.81
CA LEU A 53 -27.24 7.37 14.55
C LEU A 53 -26.08 7.00 13.62
N THR A 54 -26.41 6.36 12.50
CA THR A 54 -25.45 6.05 11.45
C THR A 54 -24.84 7.32 10.84
N GLN A 55 -25.66 8.31 10.48
CA GLN A 55 -25.18 9.57 9.90
C GLN A 55 -24.32 10.38 10.87
N LEU A 56 -24.60 10.28 12.16
CA LEU A 56 -23.85 10.95 13.21
C LEU A 56 -22.53 10.26 13.59
N SER A 57 -22.27 9.05 13.10
CA SER A 57 -21.18 8.19 13.58
C SER A 57 -19.77 8.72 13.28
N GLY A 58 -19.58 9.47 12.20
CA GLY A 58 -18.23 9.86 11.78
C GLY A 58 -17.35 8.69 11.31
N GLU A 59 -17.97 7.60 10.86
CA GLU A 59 -17.33 6.33 10.48
C GLU A 59 -16.21 6.48 9.43
N VAL A 60 -16.27 7.52 8.59
CA VAL A 60 -15.24 7.81 7.60
C VAL A 60 -13.85 7.96 8.22
N HIS A 61 -13.75 8.45 9.46
CA HIS A 61 -12.46 8.63 10.14
C HIS A 61 -11.77 7.30 10.48
N GLY A 62 -12.52 6.28 10.89
CA GLY A 62 -11.97 4.94 11.06
C GLY A 62 -11.68 4.23 9.73
N SER A 63 -12.56 4.41 8.73
CA SER A 63 -12.37 3.79 7.41
C SER A 63 -11.18 4.36 6.65
N VAL A 64 -10.86 5.64 6.82
CA VAL A 64 -9.65 6.28 6.25
C VAL A 64 -8.38 5.64 6.78
N GLN A 65 -8.31 5.29 8.07
CA GLN A 65 -7.16 4.60 8.66
C GLN A 65 -6.92 3.24 7.99
N ALA A 66 -7.99 2.45 7.76
CA ALA A 66 -7.90 1.20 7.01
C ALA A 66 -7.32 1.39 5.61
N VAL A 67 -7.77 2.44 4.90
CA VAL A 67 -7.30 2.76 3.55
C VAL A 67 -5.83 3.16 3.55
N ILE A 68 -5.36 4.00 4.49
CA ILE A 68 -3.95 4.41 4.59
C ILE A 68 -3.05 3.18 4.79
N VAL A 69 -3.38 2.33 5.76
CA VAL A 69 -2.62 1.10 6.04
C VAL A 69 -2.60 0.17 4.82
N ASP A 70 -3.72 0.03 4.11
CA ASP A 70 -3.77 -0.79 2.89
C ASP A 70 -2.99 -0.15 1.73
N ASP A 71 -3.00 1.18 1.59
CA ASP A 71 -2.23 1.92 0.57
C ASP A 71 -0.72 1.84 0.77
N SER A 72 -0.23 1.61 1.99
CA SER A 72 1.18 1.44 2.32
C SER A 72 1.88 0.36 1.49
N ARG A 73 1.12 -0.60 0.97
CA ARG A 73 1.65 -1.66 0.11
C ARG A 73 2.24 -1.14 -1.21
N TYR A 74 1.78 0.00 -1.74
CA TYR A 74 2.24 0.48 -3.05
C TYR A 74 3.69 0.93 -3.02
N VAL A 75 4.12 1.68 -2.00
CA VAL A 75 5.53 2.04 -1.83
C VAL A 75 6.38 0.81 -1.54
N ARG A 76 5.92 -0.14 -0.70
CA ARG A 76 6.58 -1.42 -0.44
C ARG A 76 6.77 -2.23 -1.72
N GLN A 77 5.72 -2.34 -2.56
CA GLN A 77 5.78 -3.07 -3.83
C GLN A 77 6.69 -2.38 -4.85
N ALA A 78 6.75 -1.04 -4.89
CA ALA A 78 7.65 -0.29 -5.76
C ALA A 78 9.12 -0.59 -5.40
N VAL A 79 9.47 -0.52 -4.12
CA VAL A 79 10.81 -0.80 -3.60
C VAL A 79 11.19 -2.27 -3.81
N LEU A 80 10.35 -3.23 -3.38
CA LEU A 80 10.61 -4.65 -3.58
C LEU A 80 10.65 -5.01 -5.07
N GLY A 81 9.78 -4.42 -5.88
CA GLY A 81 9.78 -4.57 -7.34
C GLY A 81 11.09 -4.12 -7.96
N ARG A 82 11.64 -2.98 -7.50
CA ARG A 82 12.96 -2.52 -7.93
C ARG A 82 14.07 -3.50 -7.53
N LEU A 83 14.07 -3.97 -6.29
CA LEU A 83 15.06 -4.93 -5.80
C LEU A 83 14.97 -6.29 -6.51
N ARG A 84 13.79 -6.74 -6.92
CA ARG A 84 13.59 -7.95 -7.73
C ARG A 84 14.14 -7.83 -9.15
N GLN A 85 14.13 -6.60 -9.70
CA GLN A 85 14.61 -6.30 -11.05
C GLN A 85 16.10 -5.95 -11.09
N ALA A 86 16.75 -5.82 -9.94
CA ALA A 86 18.15 -5.42 -9.85
C ALA A 86 19.08 -6.61 -10.02
N PRO A 87 20.19 -6.49 -10.78
CA PRO A 87 21.24 -7.48 -10.77
C PRO A 87 22.01 -7.42 -9.45
N TYR A 88 22.33 -8.60 -8.91
CA TYR A 88 23.21 -8.75 -7.74
C TYR A 88 24.51 -9.42 -8.14
N ALA A 89 25.63 -9.10 -7.46
CA ALA A 89 26.89 -9.81 -7.64
C ALA A 89 26.73 -11.26 -7.14
N GLY A 90 27.21 -12.23 -7.91
CA GLY A 90 27.17 -13.64 -7.54
C GLY A 90 25.87 -14.39 -7.85
N GLY A 91 24.88 -13.72 -8.40
CA GLY A 91 23.65 -14.37 -8.87
C GLY A 91 23.93 -15.19 -10.13
N THR A 92 23.96 -16.52 -10.01
CA THR A 92 24.14 -17.41 -11.16
C THR A 92 22.80 -17.75 -11.79
N GLY A 93 22.64 -17.36 -13.05
CA GLY A 93 21.54 -17.85 -13.89
C GLY A 93 20.24 -17.07 -13.80
N ALA A 94 19.11 -17.76 -13.92
CA ALA A 94 17.78 -17.21 -14.17
C ALA A 94 17.20 -16.32 -13.08
N ILE A 95 17.74 -16.34 -11.84
CA ILE A 95 17.35 -15.41 -10.79
C ILE A 95 17.80 -13.99 -11.13
N ALA A 96 18.96 -13.86 -11.69
CA ALA A 96 19.38 -12.61 -12.30
C ALA A 96 18.44 -12.20 -13.44
N ALA A 97 17.80 -13.14 -14.14
CA ALA A 97 16.77 -12.86 -15.13
C ALA A 97 15.48 -12.33 -14.53
N LEU A 98 15.03 -12.84 -13.38
CA LEU A 98 13.92 -12.24 -12.62
C LEU A 98 14.27 -10.85 -12.09
N GLY A 99 15.55 -10.63 -11.76
CA GLY A 99 16.05 -9.37 -11.21
C GLY A 99 16.60 -8.37 -12.24
N SER A 100 17.23 -8.82 -13.30
CA SER A 100 17.95 -7.95 -14.24
C SER A 100 17.27 -7.71 -15.57
N GLY A 101 16.13 -8.34 -15.79
CA GLY A 101 15.40 -8.16 -17.04
C GLY A 101 16.03 -8.85 -18.22
N GLY A 102 16.55 -10.05 -18.05
CA GLY A 102 16.95 -10.87 -19.18
C GLY A 102 18.37 -11.47 -19.10
N PRO A 103 18.75 -12.20 -20.13
CA PRO A 103 19.95 -13.03 -20.20
C PRO A 103 21.27 -12.24 -20.25
N THR A 104 21.24 -10.94 -20.05
CA THR A 104 22.45 -10.08 -20.09
C THR A 104 23.56 -10.54 -19.16
N LEU A 105 23.27 -11.41 -18.19
CA LEU A 105 24.29 -11.97 -17.31
C LEU A 105 24.93 -13.24 -17.85
N ALA A 106 24.24 -13.99 -18.69
CA ALA A 106 24.85 -15.10 -19.41
C ALA A 106 25.80 -14.66 -20.53
N TYR A 107 25.60 -13.45 -21.05
CA TYR A 107 26.46 -12.93 -22.13
C TYR A 107 27.79 -12.33 -21.65
N GLY A 108 27.90 -11.93 -20.40
CA GLY A 108 29.13 -11.37 -19.85
C GLY A 108 30.22 -12.43 -19.65
N GLU A 109 29.88 -13.62 -19.25
CA GLU A 109 30.83 -14.72 -19.01
C GLU A 109 30.99 -15.65 -20.23
N SER A 110 29.91 -15.89 -20.99
CA SER A 110 30.00 -16.78 -22.17
C SER A 110 30.74 -16.16 -23.37
N ALA A 111 30.79 -14.84 -23.47
CA ALA A 111 31.59 -14.20 -24.50
C ALA A 111 33.10 -14.38 -24.31
N THR A 112 33.55 -14.47 -23.04
CA THR A 112 34.93 -14.77 -22.69
C THR A 112 35.25 -16.26 -22.90
N ASP A 113 34.33 -17.16 -22.53
CA ASP A 113 34.53 -18.59 -22.75
C ASP A 113 34.44 -19.00 -24.22
N ALA A 114 33.54 -18.37 -24.99
CA ALA A 114 33.49 -18.59 -26.44
C ALA A 114 34.75 -18.01 -27.18
N ALA A 115 35.29 -16.90 -26.69
CA ALA A 115 36.52 -16.34 -27.20
C ALA A 115 37.74 -17.19 -26.84
N LEU A 116 37.76 -17.79 -25.65
CA LEU A 116 38.82 -18.73 -25.22
C LEU A 116 38.74 -20.07 -25.95
N ALA A 117 37.53 -20.59 -26.24
CA ALA A 117 37.36 -21.81 -27.04
C ALA A 117 37.79 -21.65 -28.51
N TYR A 118 37.80 -20.44 -29.04
CA TYR A 118 38.28 -20.16 -30.40
C TYR A 118 39.80 -19.90 -30.44
N ALA A 119 40.45 -19.61 -29.31
CA ALA A 119 41.89 -19.34 -29.21
C ALA A 119 42.74 -20.62 -29.24
N ASP A 120 42.15 -21.79 -29.03
CA ASP A 120 42.89 -23.05 -28.91
C ASP A 120 43.28 -23.71 -30.24
N LYS A 121 43.11 -23.04 -31.38
CA LYS A 121 43.40 -23.60 -32.71
C LYS A 121 44.42 -22.83 -33.58
N LYS A 122 45.29 -21.98 -33.00
CA LYS A 122 46.40 -21.38 -33.77
C LYS A 122 47.73 -21.44 -33.03
N PRO A 123 48.85 -21.75 -33.72
CA PRO A 123 50.15 -21.81 -33.11
C PRO A 123 50.57 -20.44 -32.59
N SER A 124 51.02 -20.39 -31.35
CA SER A 124 51.40 -19.22 -30.59
C SER A 124 52.67 -18.56 -31.13
N PHE A 125 52.58 -17.31 -31.57
CA PHE A 125 53.72 -16.40 -31.50
C PHE A 125 53.66 -15.64 -30.16
N PRO A 126 54.80 -15.42 -29.47
CA PRO A 126 54.80 -14.68 -28.21
C PRO A 126 54.59 -13.19 -28.48
N ILE A 127 53.35 -12.76 -28.50
CA ILE A 127 53.02 -11.33 -28.44
C ILE A 127 52.93 -10.99 -26.96
N LYS A 128 53.81 -10.12 -26.50
CA LYS A 128 53.75 -9.53 -25.18
C LYS A 128 52.44 -8.73 -25.10
N ALA A 129 51.38 -9.37 -24.61
CA ALA A 129 50.08 -8.69 -24.42
C ALA A 129 50.29 -7.50 -23.47
N PRO A 130 49.77 -6.32 -23.78
CA PRO A 130 49.70 -5.24 -22.79
C PRO A 130 48.94 -5.74 -21.56
N PRO A 131 49.29 -5.27 -20.35
CA PRO A 131 48.57 -5.65 -19.16
C PRO A 131 47.09 -5.40 -19.40
N LEU A 132 46.25 -6.42 -19.18
CA LEU A 132 44.80 -6.24 -19.15
C LEU A 132 44.52 -5.11 -18.16
N ALA A 133 44.01 -4.00 -18.64
CA ALA A 133 43.53 -2.93 -17.79
C ALA A 133 42.53 -3.57 -16.82
N ALA A 134 42.76 -3.39 -15.50
CA ALA A 134 41.80 -3.82 -14.51
C ALA A 134 40.41 -3.33 -14.93
N PRO A 135 39.38 -4.17 -14.85
CA PRO A 135 38.04 -3.73 -15.20
C PRO A 135 37.76 -2.43 -14.44
N VAL A 136 37.55 -1.35 -15.16
CA VAL A 136 37.07 -0.12 -14.55
C VAL A 136 35.68 -0.48 -14.03
N GLU A 137 35.54 -0.62 -12.73
CA GLU A 137 34.23 -0.78 -12.10
C GLU A 137 33.43 0.49 -12.42
N THR A 138 32.63 0.43 -13.47
CA THR A 138 31.68 1.50 -13.75
C THR A 138 30.71 1.57 -12.57
N PRO A 139 30.52 2.76 -11.99
CA PRO A 139 29.58 2.91 -10.90
C PRO A 139 28.20 2.44 -11.37
N ASP A 140 27.71 1.32 -10.82
CA ASP A 140 26.40 0.74 -11.14
C ASP A 140 25.31 1.54 -10.43
N LEU A 141 25.24 2.84 -10.73
CA LEU A 141 24.18 3.73 -10.25
C LEU A 141 22.97 3.54 -11.15
N THR A 142 21.82 3.29 -10.54
CA THR A 142 20.58 3.11 -11.28
C THR A 142 19.53 4.08 -10.76
N PHE A 143 18.94 4.82 -11.68
CA PHE A 143 17.71 5.57 -11.47
C PHE A 143 16.52 4.70 -11.84
N TRP A 144 15.43 4.79 -11.09
CA TRP A 144 14.17 4.15 -11.43
C TRP A 144 12.98 5.05 -11.09
N ALA A 145 11.89 4.85 -11.80
CA ALA A 145 10.62 5.49 -11.54
C ALA A 145 9.48 4.50 -11.80
N GLN A 146 8.41 4.60 -11.01
CA GLN A 146 7.19 3.83 -11.15
C GLN A 146 5.98 4.71 -10.96
N GLY A 147 5.08 4.72 -11.95
CA GLY A 147 3.73 5.24 -11.81
C GLY A 147 2.76 4.13 -11.42
N VAL A 148 1.75 4.45 -10.63
CA VAL A 148 0.66 3.55 -10.25
C VAL A 148 -0.69 4.23 -10.35
N GLY A 149 -1.68 3.54 -10.91
CA GLY A 149 -3.09 3.85 -10.78
C GLY A 149 -3.82 2.64 -10.20
N ALA A 150 -4.64 2.85 -9.17
CA ALA A 150 -5.32 1.76 -8.49
C ALA A 150 -6.77 2.13 -8.16
N TRP A 151 -7.63 1.13 -8.10
CA TRP A 151 -9.04 1.25 -7.72
C TRP A 151 -9.47 -0.01 -6.98
N GLY A 152 -10.31 0.18 -5.98
CA GLY A 152 -10.76 -0.94 -5.15
C GLY A 152 -11.91 -0.58 -4.23
N LYS A 153 -12.35 -1.60 -3.52
CA LYS A 153 -13.43 -1.50 -2.56
C LYS A 153 -13.16 -2.43 -1.38
N ILE A 154 -13.39 -1.92 -0.18
CA ILE A 154 -13.47 -2.70 1.05
C ILE A 154 -14.97 -2.83 1.37
N ASN A 155 -15.45 -4.06 1.49
CA ASN A 155 -16.86 -4.33 1.69
C ASN A 155 -17.26 -4.14 3.16
N SER A 156 -18.53 -3.78 3.36
CA SER A 156 -19.14 -3.68 4.69
C SER A 156 -19.02 -5.01 5.47
N ASP A 157 -18.84 -4.87 6.78
CA ASP A 157 -18.93 -5.98 7.74
C ASP A 157 -20.31 -6.04 8.46
N GLY A 158 -21.25 -5.18 8.04
CA GLY A 158 -22.56 -5.01 8.68
C GLY A 158 -22.57 -3.95 9.77
N ASN A 159 -21.43 -3.49 10.27
CA ASN A 159 -21.28 -2.39 11.22
C ASN A 159 -20.76 -1.12 10.52
N ALA A 160 -19.63 -1.23 9.83
CA ALA A 160 -19.10 -0.18 8.98
C ALA A 160 -19.56 -0.38 7.52
N ALA A 161 -19.76 0.72 6.79
CA ALA A 161 -20.19 0.68 5.39
C ALA A 161 -19.04 0.39 4.44
N ASP A 162 -19.38 0.02 3.20
CA ASP A 162 -18.41 -0.11 2.12
C ASP A 162 -17.60 1.17 1.92
N ALA A 163 -16.31 1.02 1.72
CA ALA A 163 -15.41 2.10 1.32
C ALA A 163 -14.84 1.82 -0.07
N SER A 164 -15.13 2.69 -1.02
CA SER A 164 -14.53 2.67 -2.37
C SER A 164 -13.33 3.59 -2.41
N ARG A 165 -12.27 3.19 -3.12
CA ARG A 165 -11.04 3.94 -3.20
C ARG A 165 -10.52 4.02 -4.63
N ASN A 166 -9.94 5.18 -4.99
CA ASN A 166 -9.10 5.37 -6.17
C ASN A 166 -7.78 5.99 -5.73
N LEU A 167 -6.67 5.48 -6.23
CA LEU A 167 -5.34 5.97 -5.93
C LEU A 167 -4.57 6.22 -7.22
N SER A 168 -3.82 7.32 -7.25
CA SER A 168 -2.77 7.58 -8.24
C SER A 168 -1.49 7.98 -7.53
N GLY A 169 -0.34 7.54 -8.05
CA GLY A 169 0.92 7.84 -7.39
C GLY A 169 2.13 7.64 -8.29
N VAL A 170 3.24 8.24 -7.86
CA VAL A 170 4.55 8.10 -8.49
C VAL A 170 5.61 7.87 -7.41
N PHE A 171 6.50 6.91 -7.67
CA PHE A 171 7.65 6.59 -6.84
C PHE A 171 8.91 6.65 -7.69
N THR A 172 9.99 7.19 -7.15
CA THR A 172 11.27 7.29 -7.84
C THR A 172 12.41 7.07 -6.86
N GLY A 173 13.54 6.61 -7.35
CA GLY A 173 14.69 6.38 -6.49
C GLY A 173 15.97 6.12 -7.25
N PHE A 174 17.03 6.07 -6.47
CA PHE A 174 18.37 5.71 -6.91
C PHE A 174 18.90 4.58 -6.05
N ASP A 175 19.60 3.65 -6.68
CA ASP A 175 20.34 2.61 -5.98
C ASP A 175 21.69 2.35 -6.63
N ARG A 176 22.59 1.83 -5.80
CA ARG A 176 23.95 1.48 -6.21
C ARG A 176 24.37 0.16 -5.58
N ARG A 177 25.28 -0.54 -6.24
CA ARG A 177 25.91 -1.73 -5.71
C ARG A 177 27.08 -1.38 -4.78
N PHE A 178 27.17 -2.08 -3.64
CA PHE A 178 28.23 -1.99 -2.64
C PHE A 178 28.69 -3.43 -2.31
N GLY A 179 29.69 -3.92 -3.02
CA GLY A 179 30.05 -5.33 -2.96
C GLY A 179 28.89 -6.24 -3.39
N ASP A 180 28.47 -7.14 -2.54
CA ASP A 180 27.35 -8.06 -2.79
C ASP A 180 25.98 -7.45 -2.51
N TRP A 181 25.94 -6.28 -1.90
CA TRP A 181 24.72 -5.58 -1.57
C TRP A 181 24.38 -4.52 -2.60
N ARG A 182 23.09 -4.35 -2.85
CA ARG A 182 22.53 -3.19 -3.51
C ARG A 182 21.72 -2.41 -2.50
N ALA A 183 21.98 -1.12 -2.37
CA ALA A 183 21.25 -0.23 -1.47
C ALA A 183 20.82 1.04 -2.19
N GLY A 184 19.71 1.62 -1.77
CA GLY A 184 19.15 2.80 -2.38
C GLY A 184 18.18 3.57 -1.50
N LEU A 185 17.83 4.74 -2.00
CA LEU A 185 16.82 5.62 -1.43
C LEU A 185 15.74 5.89 -2.47
N ALA A 186 14.53 6.09 -2.00
CA ALA A 186 13.41 6.47 -2.84
C ALA A 186 12.54 7.53 -2.16
N ALA A 187 11.79 8.23 -3.00
CA ALA A 187 10.76 9.16 -2.60
C ALA A 187 9.52 8.93 -3.49
N GLY A 188 8.36 9.35 -3.02
CA GLY A 188 7.14 9.21 -3.78
C GLY A 188 6.04 10.13 -3.29
N TYR A 189 5.01 10.21 -4.09
CA TYR A 189 3.79 10.91 -3.77
C TYR A 189 2.59 10.12 -4.30
N SER A 190 1.52 10.08 -3.53
CA SER A 190 0.23 9.55 -3.98
C SER A 190 -0.93 10.40 -3.50
N ASN A 191 -2.01 10.36 -4.26
CA ASN A 191 -3.31 10.89 -3.86
C ASN A 191 -4.32 9.75 -3.90
N SER A 192 -5.08 9.61 -2.80
CA SER A 192 -6.13 8.61 -2.64
C SER A 192 -7.45 9.29 -2.36
N SER A 193 -8.49 9.01 -3.15
CA SER A 193 -9.87 9.43 -2.86
C SER A 193 -10.67 8.26 -2.32
N VAL A 194 -11.32 8.47 -1.19
CA VAL A 194 -12.16 7.50 -0.49
C VAL A 194 -13.59 7.97 -0.49
N SER A 195 -14.52 7.08 -0.80
CA SER A 195 -15.96 7.35 -0.75
C SER A 195 -16.68 6.29 0.09
N VAL A 196 -17.41 6.74 1.09
CA VAL A 196 -18.32 5.95 1.93
C VAL A 196 -19.75 6.40 1.61
N SER A 197 -20.24 6.00 0.44
CA SER A 197 -21.49 6.52 -0.15
C SER A 197 -22.71 6.32 0.75
N ALA A 198 -22.81 5.18 1.44
CA ALA A 198 -23.90 4.90 2.38
C ALA A 198 -23.88 5.80 3.62
N ARG A 199 -22.80 6.57 3.84
CA ARG A 199 -22.64 7.55 4.91
C ARG A 199 -22.59 8.99 4.39
N ALA A 200 -22.84 9.19 3.08
CA ALA A 200 -22.68 10.47 2.42
C ALA A 200 -21.35 11.17 2.80
N SER A 201 -20.28 10.39 2.90
CA SER A 201 -18.99 10.84 3.41
C SER A 201 -17.88 10.51 2.42
N SER A 202 -16.87 11.36 2.37
CA SER A 202 -15.69 11.19 1.52
C SER A 202 -14.43 11.68 2.22
N ALA A 203 -13.28 11.19 1.74
CA ALA A 203 -11.99 11.70 2.16
C ALA A 203 -11.04 11.78 0.96
N ASN A 204 -10.10 12.73 1.05
CA ASN A 204 -8.95 12.86 0.17
C ASN A 204 -7.69 12.74 1.01
N ILE A 205 -6.75 11.91 0.57
CA ILE A 205 -5.51 11.62 1.29
C ILE A 205 -4.35 11.93 0.36
N ASP A 206 -3.55 12.93 0.71
CA ASP A 206 -2.31 13.27 0.05
C ASP A 206 -1.15 12.71 0.86
N THR A 207 -0.33 11.86 0.23
CA THR A 207 0.76 11.15 0.93
C THR A 207 2.10 11.40 0.26
N ALA A 208 3.08 11.87 1.04
CA ALA A 208 4.47 11.97 0.63
C ALA A 208 5.28 10.86 1.31
N TYR A 209 6.14 10.16 0.55
CA TYR A 209 6.92 9.01 1.02
C TYR A 209 8.42 9.25 0.91
N VAL A 210 9.16 8.70 1.87
CA VAL A 210 10.58 8.43 1.75
C VAL A 210 10.85 6.97 2.09
N ALA A 211 11.86 6.38 1.45
CA ALA A 211 12.22 4.99 1.66
C ALA A 211 13.73 4.80 1.60
N ALA A 212 14.22 3.87 2.43
CA ALA A 212 15.55 3.30 2.30
C ALA A 212 15.41 1.79 2.11
N TYR A 213 16.25 1.21 1.26
CA TYR A 213 16.15 -0.21 0.95
C TYR A 213 17.49 -0.83 0.60
N ALA A 214 17.58 -2.12 0.85
CA ALA A 214 18.75 -2.90 0.47
C ALA A 214 18.36 -4.35 0.13
N GLY A 215 19.20 -4.98 -0.67
CA GLY A 215 19.06 -6.40 -0.99
C GLY A 215 20.38 -7.00 -1.38
N THR A 216 20.44 -8.33 -1.26
CA THR A 216 21.59 -9.14 -1.65
C THR A 216 21.13 -10.51 -2.13
N SER A 217 22.00 -11.19 -2.86
CA SER A 217 21.81 -12.59 -3.24
C SER A 217 23.02 -13.39 -2.77
N TYR A 218 22.75 -14.55 -2.19
CA TYR A 218 23.77 -15.51 -1.79
C TYR A 218 23.36 -16.90 -2.27
N TRP A 219 24.08 -17.45 -3.26
CA TRP A 219 23.70 -18.65 -4.00
C TRP A 219 22.32 -18.48 -4.63
N ALA A 220 21.37 -19.36 -4.28
CA ALA A 220 19.99 -19.28 -4.74
C ALA A 220 19.08 -18.39 -3.87
N TRP A 221 19.57 -17.93 -2.72
CA TRP A 221 18.82 -17.12 -1.79
C TRP A 221 18.88 -15.64 -2.15
N ASN A 222 17.72 -14.98 -2.18
CA ASN A 222 17.58 -13.55 -2.42
C ASN A 222 16.97 -12.92 -1.18
N PHE A 223 17.69 -12.02 -0.55
CA PHE A 223 17.21 -11.22 0.58
C PHE A 223 16.93 -9.79 0.11
N ARG A 224 15.76 -9.26 0.45
CA ARG A 224 15.32 -7.91 0.10
C ARG A 224 14.65 -7.30 1.31
N SER A 225 14.96 -6.04 1.62
CA SER A 225 14.37 -5.34 2.76
C SER A 225 14.27 -3.85 2.51
N GLY A 226 13.44 -3.19 3.29
CA GLY A 226 13.32 -1.74 3.29
C GLY A 226 12.55 -1.21 4.47
N ALA A 227 12.66 0.09 4.64
CA ALA A 227 11.88 0.88 5.57
C ALA A 227 11.34 2.10 4.85
N THR A 228 10.12 2.50 5.18
CA THR A 228 9.48 3.71 4.64
C THR A 228 8.92 4.55 5.76
N PHE A 229 8.87 5.85 5.51
CA PHE A 229 8.08 6.78 6.29
C PHE A 229 7.22 7.61 5.35
N ALA A 230 5.95 7.83 5.75
CA ALA A 230 5.00 8.59 4.97
C ALA A 230 4.31 9.65 5.83
N TRP A 231 4.10 10.81 5.25
CA TRP A 231 3.31 11.91 5.79
C TRP A 231 1.99 11.96 5.02
N ASN A 232 0.89 11.72 5.74
CA ASN A 232 -0.45 11.76 5.18
C ASN A 232 -1.13 13.06 5.59
N THR A 233 -1.74 13.74 4.63
CA THR A 233 -2.67 14.85 4.85
C THR A 233 -4.06 14.39 4.45
N ILE A 234 -4.96 14.34 5.41
CA ILE A 234 -6.31 13.79 5.28
C ILE A 234 -7.31 14.92 5.31
N GLY A 235 -8.09 15.09 4.25
CA GLY A 235 -9.24 16.00 4.22
C GLY A 235 -10.53 15.18 4.16
N THR A 236 -11.47 15.39 5.09
CA THR A 236 -12.75 14.68 5.10
C THR A 236 -13.94 15.62 4.92
N SER A 237 -15.00 15.11 4.33
CA SER A 237 -16.30 15.78 4.21
C SER A 237 -17.42 14.78 4.51
N ARG A 238 -18.34 15.17 5.39
CA ARG A 238 -19.52 14.39 5.77
C ARG A 238 -20.77 15.23 5.58
N THR A 239 -21.79 14.68 4.95
CA THR A 239 -23.15 15.24 4.95
C THR A 239 -23.98 14.41 5.93
N ILE A 240 -24.47 15.03 6.99
CA ILE A 240 -25.32 14.43 8.02
C ILE A 240 -26.77 14.80 7.70
N ALA A 241 -27.55 13.84 7.19
CA ALA A 241 -28.92 14.11 6.75
C ALA A 241 -29.89 13.03 7.28
N PHE A 242 -30.91 13.47 8.01
CA PHE A 242 -32.07 12.67 8.40
C PHE A 242 -33.31 13.59 8.51
N PRO A 243 -34.52 13.07 8.61
CA PRO A 243 -35.73 13.92 8.55
C PRO A 243 -35.68 15.09 9.52
N GLY A 244 -35.82 16.30 8.97
CA GLY A 244 -35.77 17.56 9.71
C GLY A 244 -34.37 18.05 10.14
N PHE A 245 -33.29 17.36 9.73
CA PHE A 245 -31.92 17.74 10.07
C PHE A 245 -30.98 17.53 8.88
N VAL A 246 -30.23 18.59 8.51
CA VAL A 246 -29.18 18.53 7.49
C VAL A 246 -28.02 19.42 7.91
N GLU A 247 -26.83 18.85 7.98
CA GLU A 247 -25.58 19.58 8.22
C GLU A 247 -24.44 19.01 7.38
N GLN A 248 -23.39 19.79 7.24
CA GLN A 248 -22.13 19.36 6.63
C GLN A 248 -20.98 19.60 7.62
N ALA A 249 -20.13 18.62 7.76
CA ALA A 249 -18.93 18.70 8.60
C ALA A 249 -17.70 18.38 7.75
N THR A 250 -16.62 19.17 7.95
CA THR A 250 -15.36 19.02 7.22
C THR A 250 -14.20 19.14 8.20
N THR A 251 -13.10 18.45 7.92
CA THR A 251 -11.85 18.65 8.66
C THR A 251 -10.63 18.33 7.81
N ARG A 252 -9.46 18.80 8.27
CA ARG A 252 -8.16 18.45 7.70
C ARG A 252 -7.19 18.15 8.85
N TYR A 253 -6.52 17.01 8.77
CA TYR A 253 -5.57 16.56 9.78
C TYR A 253 -4.46 15.71 9.18
N GLY A 254 -3.40 15.44 9.95
CA GLY A 254 -2.25 14.67 9.52
C GLY A 254 -2.20 13.28 10.13
N ALA A 255 -1.47 12.37 9.47
CA ALA A 255 -1.05 11.11 10.06
C ALA A 255 0.37 10.76 9.59
N GLY A 256 1.19 10.22 10.50
CA GLY A 256 2.49 9.65 10.20
C GLY A 256 2.37 8.13 10.02
N GLU A 257 3.01 7.58 9.00
CA GLU A 257 3.05 6.13 8.78
C GLU A 257 4.50 5.67 8.69
N ALA A 258 4.90 4.73 9.54
CA ALA A 258 6.19 4.06 9.47
C ALA A 258 5.99 2.61 9.05
N GLN A 259 6.85 2.10 8.17
CA GLN A 259 6.79 0.73 7.72
C GLN A 259 8.19 0.14 7.62
N VAL A 260 8.32 -1.12 8.05
CA VAL A 260 9.50 -1.96 7.80
C VAL A 260 9.06 -3.25 7.14
N PHE A 261 9.87 -3.78 6.21
CA PHE A 261 9.52 -4.99 5.49
C PHE A 261 10.76 -5.74 5.02
N GLY A 262 10.58 -7.05 4.83
CA GLY A 262 11.59 -7.94 4.29
C GLY A 262 10.98 -9.07 3.47
N GLU A 263 11.73 -9.57 2.53
CA GLU A 263 11.38 -10.69 1.67
C GLU A 263 12.58 -11.60 1.48
N LEU A 264 12.38 -12.90 1.61
CA LEU A 264 13.34 -13.95 1.30
C LEU A 264 12.79 -14.80 0.14
N GLY A 265 13.53 -14.91 -0.94
CA GLY A 265 13.21 -15.75 -2.08
C GLY A 265 14.25 -16.81 -2.34
N TYR A 266 13.86 -17.92 -2.93
CA TYR A 266 14.75 -18.98 -3.38
C TYR A 266 14.62 -19.18 -4.88
N GLY A 267 15.67 -18.93 -5.60
CA GLY A 267 15.68 -18.99 -7.04
C GLY A 267 15.86 -20.39 -7.60
N LEU A 268 15.03 -20.71 -8.56
CA LEU A 268 15.01 -21.97 -9.30
C LEU A 268 15.06 -21.66 -10.80
N THR A 269 15.71 -22.53 -11.55
CA THR A 269 15.82 -22.40 -13.02
C THR A 269 15.35 -23.69 -13.70
N PHE A 270 14.41 -23.55 -14.62
CA PHE A 270 13.87 -24.64 -15.44
C PHE A 270 13.99 -24.27 -16.94
N GLY A 271 15.14 -24.57 -17.53
CA GLY A 271 15.44 -24.11 -18.90
C GLY A 271 15.40 -22.60 -19.02
N ALA A 272 14.52 -22.04 -19.85
CA ALA A 272 14.36 -20.60 -20.05
C ALA A 272 13.43 -19.93 -19.01
N ILE A 273 12.87 -20.70 -18.06
CA ILE A 273 11.95 -20.19 -17.04
C ILE A 273 12.70 -20.07 -15.71
N ALA A 274 12.66 -18.88 -15.14
CA ALA A 274 13.06 -18.62 -13.77
C ALA A 274 11.85 -18.66 -12.86
N ALA A 275 11.95 -19.33 -11.72
CA ALA A 275 10.92 -19.39 -10.70
C ALA A 275 11.52 -19.02 -9.34
N GLU A 276 10.74 -18.40 -8.48
CA GLU A 276 11.19 -18.00 -7.16
C GLU A 276 10.02 -18.13 -6.16
N PRO A 277 9.93 -19.22 -5.39
CA PRO A 277 9.15 -19.20 -4.16
C PRO A 277 9.71 -18.16 -3.20
N PHE A 278 8.83 -17.47 -2.48
CA PHE A 278 9.23 -16.44 -1.55
C PHE A 278 8.34 -16.34 -0.33
N ALA A 279 8.90 -15.83 0.76
CA ALA A 279 8.19 -15.45 1.96
C ALA A 279 8.55 -14.00 2.33
N GLY A 280 7.59 -13.25 2.82
CA GLY A 280 7.76 -11.85 3.19
C GLY A 280 7.04 -11.51 4.48
N LEU A 281 7.58 -10.53 5.19
CA LEU A 281 6.99 -9.92 6.38
C LEU A 281 6.99 -8.40 6.20
N ALA A 282 5.95 -7.75 6.72
CA ALA A 282 5.90 -6.31 6.84
C ALA A 282 5.17 -5.91 8.12
N TRP A 283 5.57 -4.79 8.69
CA TRP A 283 4.90 -4.16 9.81
C TRP A 283 4.68 -2.69 9.49
N VAL A 284 3.46 -2.21 9.72
CA VAL A 284 3.00 -0.86 9.46
C VAL A 284 2.49 -0.27 10.76
N HIS A 285 3.02 0.88 11.14
CA HIS A 285 2.60 1.69 12.27
C HIS A 285 2.01 2.99 11.74
N LEU A 286 0.74 3.26 12.04
CA LEU A 286 0.03 4.47 11.71
C LEU A 286 -0.23 5.28 12.98
N ASP A 287 0.20 6.55 13.00
CA ASP A 287 -0.07 7.50 14.09
C ASP A 287 -0.90 8.66 13.55
N THR A 288 -2.19 8.67 13.87
CA THR A 288 -3.15 9.67 13.41
C THR A 288 -3.25 10.80 14.42
N ALA A 289 -3.13 12.05 13.96
CA ALA A 289 -3.25 13.22 14.80
C ALA A 289 -4.69 13.45 15.26
N SER A 290 -4.86 14.16 16.37
CA SER A 290 -6.15 14.68 16.81
C SER A 290 -6.67 15.75 15.85
N PHE A 291 -8.00 15.88 15.75
CA PHE A 291 -8.64 16.84 14.88
C PHE A 291 -9.94 17.39 15.47
N ALA A 292 -10.40 18.49 14.90
CA ALA A 292 -11.74 19.04 15.13
C ALA A 292 -12.41 19.28 13.77
N GLU A 293 -13.62 18.81 13.60
CA GLU A 293 -14.44 19.15 12.43
C GLU A 293 -14.94 20.59 12.53
N THR A 294 -15.11 21.22 11.39
CA THR A 294 -15.87 22.46 11.24
C THR A 294 -17.22 22.12 10.63
N GLY A 295 -18.29 22.67 11.19
CA GLY A 295 -19.66 22.37 10.75
C GLY A 295 -20.69 22.81 11.78
N GLY A 296 -21.81 22.12 11.78
CA GLY A 296 -22.91 22.41 12.71
C GLY A 296 -22.78 21.72 14.06
N VAL A 297 -23.91 21.47 14.68
CA VAL A 297 -24.02 20.86 16.02
C VAL A 297 -23.56 19.40 16.04
N SER A 298 -23.55 18.73 14.90
CA SER A 298 -23.08 17.35 14.72
C SER A 298 -21.56 17.22 14.49
N ALA A 299 -20.81 18.33 14.50
CA ALA A 299 -19.36 18.31 14.34
C ALA A 299 -18.66 17.54 15.46
N LEU A 300 -17.62 16.81 15.10
CA LEU A 300 -16.87 15.91 15.96
C LEU A 300 -15.46 16.42 16.26
N ASN A 301 -14.96 16.11 17.44
CA ASN A 301 -13.53 16.07 17.72
C ASN A 301 -13.06 14.62 17.62
N GLY A 302 -11.88 14.41 17.03
CA GLY A 302 -11.19 13.13 17.04
C GLY A 302 -9.93 13.21 17.90
N THR A 303 -9.70 12.18 18.70
CA THR A 303 -8.47 12.01 19.46
C THR A 303 -7.46 11.25 18.61
N GLY A 304 -6.18 11.62 18.70
CA GLY A 304 -5.10 10.89 18.02
C GLY A 304 -5.11 9.40 18.39
N HIS A 305 -4.84 8.55 17.42
CA HIS A 305 -4.88 7.09 17.57
C HIS A 305 -3.71 6.43 16.86
N LYS A 306 -3.33 5.26 17.35
CA LYS A 306 -2.24 4.45 16.78
C LYS A 306 -2.77 3.07 16.41
N ASP A 307 -2.44 2.64 15.21
CA ASP A 307 -2.76 1.31 14.69
C ASP A 307 -1.47 0.59 14.28
N ASP A 308 -1.36 -0.67 14.65
CA ASP A 308 -0.23 -1.55 14.31
C ASP A 308 -0.73 -2.76 13.53
N VAL A 309 -0.30 -2.86 12.25
CA VAL A 309 -0.70 -3.97 11.39
C VAL A 309 0.53 -4.69 10.84
N GLY A 310 0.57 -5.98 11.08
CA GLY A 310 1.56 -6.89 10.51
C GLY A 310 1.01 -7.63 9.29
N TYR A 311 1.90 -7.95 8.35
CA TYR A 311 1.58 -8.76 7.19
C TYR A 311 2.59 -9.88 7.03
N SER A 312 2.12 -11.10 6.82
CA SER A 312 2.91 -12.20 6.29
C SER A 312 2.47 -12.50 4.86
N THR A 313 3.42 -12.81 3.99
CA THR A 313 3.15 -13.12 2.58
C THR A 313 3.92 -14.37 2.20
N LEU A 314 3.25 -15.32 1.54
CA LEU A 314 3.86 -16.52 1.01
C LEU A 314 3.42 -16.70 -0.44
N GLY A 315 4.39 -16.88 -1.35
CA GLY A 315 4.04 -16.94 -2.76
C GLY A 315 5.12 -17.50 -3.66
N ALA A 316 4.85 -17.45 -4.94
CA ALA A 316 5.79 -17.82 -5.99
C ALA A 316 5.66 -16.85 -7.17
N ARG A 317 6.76 -16.63 -7.84
CA ARG A 317 6.82 -15.83 -9.08
C ARG A 317 7.60 -16.56 -10.14
N VAL A 318 7.26 -16.25 -11.38
CA VAL A 318 7.92 -16.78 -12.56
C VAL A 318 8.22 -15.69 -13.56
N ALA A 319 9.29 -15.83 -14.30
CA ALA A 319 9.63 -14.99 -15.45
C ALA A 319 10.33 -15.82 -16.52
N THR A 320 10.26 -15.34 -17.75
CA THR A 320 11.02 -15.88 -18.87
C THR A 320 11.47 -14.70 -19.75
N TYR A 321 12.17 -14.96 -20.82
CA TYR A 321 12.58 -13.92 -21.75
C TYR A 321 12.46 -14.38 -23.20
N TYR A 322 12.22 -13.41 -24.07
CA TYR A 322 12.18 -13.59 -25.51
C TYR A 322 13.02 -12.51 -26.17
N LEU A 323 14.01 -12.92 -26.98
CA LEU A 323 14.74 -12.00 -27.84
C LEU A 323 13.90 -11.66 -29.07
N LEU A 324 13.63 -10.39 -29.27
CA LEU A 324 12.93 -9.86 -30.42
C LEU A 324 13.91 -9.70 -31.61
N GLN A 325 13.38 -9.69 -32.83
CA GLN A 325 14.21 -9.56 -34.09
C GLN A 325 15.02 -8.28 -34.13
N ASN A 326 14.63 -7.24 -33.42
CA ASN A 326 15.33 -5.96 -33.32
C ASN A 326 16.38 -5.91 -32.19
N GLY A 327 16.69 -7.04 -31.54
CA GLY A 327 17.67 -7.15 -30.47
C GLY A 327 17.18 -6.73 -29.09
N MET A 328 15.95 -6.27 -28.94
CA MET A 328 15.34 -6.00 -27.62
C MET A 328 14.92 -7.31 -26.93
N ALA A 329 14.94 -7.34 -25.59
CA ALA A 329 14.46 -8.48 -24.82
C ALA A 329 13.13 -8.13 -24.15
N LEU A 330 12.11 -8.97 -24.39
CA LEU A 330 10.82 -8.94 -23.71
C LEU A 330 10.84 -9.96 -22.56
N ILE A 331 10.44 -9.53 -21.36
CA ILE A 331 10.50 -10.34 -20.13
C ILE A 331 9.11 -10.38 -19.49
N PRO A 332 8.24 -11.30 -19.92
CA PRO A 332 6.99 -11.53 -19.22
C PRO A 332 7.25 -12.14 -17.85
N ARG A 333 6.43 -11.72 -16.89
CA ARG A 333 6.48 -12.16 -15.49
C ARG A 333 5.09 -12.29 -14.89
N ALA A 334 4.96 -13.19 -13.95
CA ALA A 334 3.74 -13.38 -13.18
C ALA A 334 4.08 -13.79 -11.74
N SER A 335 3.21 -13.45 -10.81
CA SER A 335 3.31 -13.92 -9.43
C SER A 335 1.93 -14.17 -8.83
N VAL A 336 1.90 -15.10 -7.87
CA VAL A 336 0.76 -15.36 -7.01
C VAL A 336 1.27 -15.51 -5.59
N ALA A 337 0.52 -14.94 -4.63
CA ALA A 337 0.83 -15.09 -3.22
C ALA A 337 -0.44 -15.05 -2.37
N TRP A 338 -0.35 -15.66 -1.20
CA TRP A 338 -1.28 -15.46 -0.10
C TRP A 338 -0.67 -14.48 0.89
N GLN A 339 -1.49 -13.52 1.33
CA GLN A 339 -1.13 -12.55 2.36
C GLN A 339 -2.09 -12.70 3.53
N HIS A 340 -1.53 -12.69 4.75
CA HIS A 340 -2.30 -12.67 5.99
C HIS A 340 -1.94 -11.42 6.79
N ALA A 341 -3.00 -10.69 7.24
CA ALA A 341 -2.89 -9.49 8.07
C ALA A 341 -3.23 -9.81 9.53
N PHE A 342 -2.47 -9.29 10.47
CA PHE A 342 -2.64 -9.46 11.91
C PHE A 342 -2.40 -8.13 12.65
N GLY A 343 -2.85 -8.06 13.90
CA GLY A 343 -2.83 -6.82 14.69
C GLY A 343 -4.14 -6.04 14.54
N ASP A 344 -4.06 -4.71 14.43
CA ASP A 344 -5.20 -3.79 14.43
C ASP A 344 -5.89 -3.73 13.05
N VAL A 345 -6.40 -4.88 12.59
CA VAL A 345 -7.06 -5.00 11.29
C VAL A 345 -8.46 -4.36 11.24
N THR A 346 -8.99 -3.92 12.36
CA THR A 346 -10.24 -3.14 12.44
C THR A 346 -9.93 -1.80 13.10
N PRO A 347 -9.55 -0.77 12.32
CA PRO A 347 -9.18 0.52 12.85
C PRO A 347 -10.30 1.17 13.67
N THR A 348 -9.92 1.90 14.71
CA THR A 348 -10.84 2.52 15.65
C THR A 348 -10.60 4.02 15.70
N ALA A 349 -11.66 4.83 15.63
CA ALA A 349 -11.60 6.27 15.86
C ALA A 349 -12.30 6.62 17.17
N ALA A 350 -11.57 7.29 18.07
CA ALA A 350 -12.12 7.85 19.30
C ALA A 350 -12.63 9.27 19.02
N LEU A 351 -13.95 9.46 19.08
CA LEU A 351 -14.66 10.67 18.67
C LEU A 351 -15.47 11.24 19.82
N SER A 352 -15.79 12.53 19.74
CA SER A 352 -16.73 13.19 20.65
C SER A 352 -17.48 14.30 19.95
N PHE A 353 -18.76 14.47 20.27
CA PHE A 353 -19.54 15.61 19.77
C PHE A 353 -19.06 16.91 20.41
N GLN A 354 -18.67 17.90 19.60
CA GLN A 354 -18.23 19.21 20.11
C GLN A 354 -19.31 19.94 20.91
N SER A 355 -20.55 19.85 20.45
CA SER A 355 -21.70 20.52 21.07
C SER A 355 -22.19 19.89 22.38
N ILE A 356 -21.84 18.63 22.62
CA ILE A 356 -22.37 17.83 23.73
C ILE A 356 -21.26 17.42 24.70
N GLY A 357 -20.04 17.27 24.21
CA GLY A 357 -18.87 16.83 24.98
C GLY A 357 -18.85 15.32 25.28
N ALA A 358 -19.79 14.55 24.72
CA ALA A 358 -19.89 13.11 24.94
C ALA A 358 -19.03 12.33 23.92
N GLY A 359 -18.14 11.47 24.43
CA GLY A 359 -17.22 10.66 23.63
C GLY A 359 -17.76 9.27 23.31
N PHE A 360 -17.29 8.70 22.20
CA PHE A 360 -17.60 7.35 21.74
C PHE A 360 -16.50 6.82 20.81
N ASN A 361 -16.42 5.51 20.66
CA ASN A 361 -15.50 4.86 19.73
C ASN A 361 -16.26 4.30 18.54
N ILE A 362 -15.73 4.53 17.34
CA ILE A 362 -16.27 4.00 16.08
C ILE A 362 -15.25 3.06 15.46
N LEU A 363 -15.75 1.92 14.99
CA LEU A 363 -14.99 0.98 14.19
C LEU A 363 -15.10 1.38 12.72
N GLY A 364 -13.95 1.49 12.03
CA GLY A 364 -13.89 1.63 10.59
C GLY A 364 -14.12 0.31 9.87
N VAL A 365 -14.13 0.33 8.53
CA VAL A 365 -14.21 -0.87 7.73
C VAL A 365 -12.95 -1.72 7.93
N PRO A 366 -13.08 -3.05 8.18
CA PRO A 366 -11.92 -3.89 8.48
C PRO A 366 -11.01 -4.11 7.27
N ILE A 367 -9.71 -4.12 7.50
CA ILE A 367 -8.70 -4.59 6.55
C ILE A 367 -8.89 -6.11 6.36
N ALA A 368 -8.78 -6.59 5.12
CA ALA A 368 -8.91 -8.01 4.84
C ALA A 368 -7.78 -8.81 5.51
N ARG A 369 -8.16 -9.78 6.36
CA ARG A 369 -7.18 -10.65 7.04
C ARG A 369 -6.44 -11.55 6.07
N ASP A 370 -7.15 -12.13 5.11
CA ASP A 370 -6.60 -13.04 4.13
C ASP A 370 -6.90 -12.53 2.72
N ALA A 371 -5.88 -12.43 1.89
CA ALA A 371 -5.98 -12.00 0.53
C ALA A 371 -5.08 -12.81 -0.41
N ALA A 372 -5.58 -13.09 -1.60
CA ALA A 372 -4.77 -13.54 -2.72
C ALA A 372 -4.19 -12.30 -3.43
N LEU A 373 -2.88 -12.29 -3.61
CA LEU A 373 -2.16 -11.30 -4.40
C LEU A 373 -1.80 -11.91 -5.74
N VAL A 374 -2.16 -11.26 -6.83
CA VAL A 374 -1.81 -11.68 -8.19
C VAL A 374 -1.14 -10.53 -8.92
N GLU A 375 -0.09 -10.82 -9.68
CA GLU A 375 0.55 -9.83 -10.54
C GLU A 375 0.92 -10.51 -11.87
N ALA A 376 0.68 -9.80 -12.97
CA ALA A 376 1.14 -10.19 -14.31
C ALA A 376 1.62 -8.95 -15.07
N GLY A 377 2.71 -9.08 -15.81
CA GLY A 377 3.28 -7.96 -16.54
C GLY A 377 4.43 -8.36 -17.44
N GLY A 378 5.06 -7.36 -18.01
CA GLY A 378 6.24 -7.56 -18.85
C GLY A 378 7.12 -6.32 -18.83
N ASP A 379 8.41 -6.57 -18.93
CA ASP A 379 9.43 -5.55 -19.07
C ASP A 379 10.07 -5.66 -20.47
N LEU A 380 10.37 -4.54 -21.09
CA LEU A 380 11.06 -4.45 -22.36
C LEU A 380 12.41 -3.76 -22.14
N GLN A 381 13.49 -4.47 -22.40
CA GLN A 381 14.84 -3.94 -22.41
C GLN A 381 15.05 -3.21 -23.73
N LEU A 382 15.07 -1.88 -23.69
CA LEU A 382 15.21 -1.03 -24.87
C LEU A 382 16.67 -0.92 -25.32
N THR A 383 17.56 -0.72 -24.34
CA THR A 383 19.02 -0.65 -24.54
C THR A 383 19.73 -1.33 -23.36
N ALA A 384 21.05 -1.43 -23.37
CA ALA A 384 21.82 -1.94 -22.23
C ALA A 384 21.56 -1.15 -20.92
N GLN A 385 21.18 0.12 -21.04
CA GLN A 385 20.94 1.02 -19.91
C GLN A 385 19.44 1.21 -19.56
N ALA A 386 18.55 1.14 -20.56
CA ALA A 386 17.15 1.54 -20.42
C ALA A 386 16.18 0.36 -20.45
N LYS A 387 15.27 0.32 -19.51
CA LYS A 387 14.19 -0.66 -19.43
C LYS A 387 12.87 0.05 -19.07
N ILE A 388 11.82 -0.36 -19.74
CA ILE A 388 10.44 0.02 -19.41
C ILE A 388 9.61 -1.22 -19.11
N GLY A 389 8.54 -1.08 -18.35
CA GLY A 389 7.65 -2.20 -18.08
C GLY A 389 6.26 -1.74 -17.71
N VAL A 390 5.32 -2.66 -17.83
CA VAL A 390 3.95 -2.50 -17.39
C VAL A 390 3.51 -3.77 -16.68
N SER A 391 2.73 -3.60 -15.59
CA SER A 391 2.11 -4.74 -14.92
C SER A 391 0.75 -4.38 -14.37
N TYR A 392 -0.11 -5.37 -14.31
CA TYR A 392 -1.34 -5.37 -13.54
C TYR A 392 -1.11 -6.13 -12.24
N ALA A 393 -1.66 -5.63 -11.13
CA ALA A 393 -1.70 -6.35 -9.87
C ALA A 393 -3.09 -6.27 -9.25
N GLY A 394 -3.51 -7.37 -8.62
CA GLY A 394 -4.78 -7.49 -7.90
C GLY A 394 -4.56 -8.01 -6.49
N GLN A 395 -5.34 -7.49 -5.55
CA GLN A 395 -5.54 -8.04 -4.22
C GLN A 395 -7.00 -8.48 -4.11
N LEU A 396 -7.21 -9.75 -3.88
CA LEU A 396 -8.53 -10.37 -3.90
C LEU A 396 -8.78 -11.05 -2.55
N ALA A 397 -9.81 -10.60 -1.86
CA ALA A 397 -10.26 -11.14 -0.58
C ALA A 397 -11.79 -11.23 -0.56
N ASN A 398 -12.36 -11.97 0.37
CA ASN A 398 -13.82 -12.02 0.54
C ASN A 398 -14.40 -10.65 0.94
N SER A 399 -13.64 -9.88 1.75
CA SER A 399 -14.06 -8.56 2.26
C SER A 399 -13.48 -7.39 1.47
N ALA A 400 -12.60 -7.61 0.49
CA ALA A 400 -11.99 -6.51 -0.26
C ALA A 400 -11.53 -6.99 -1.64
N HIS A 401 -11.55 -6.09 -2.60
CA HIS A 401 -10.86 -6.28 -3.87
C HIS A 401 -10.20 -4.98 -4.30
N ASP A 402 -9.03 -5.12 -4.86
CA ASP A 402 -8.26 -4.00 -5.35
C ASP A 402 -7.51 -4.37 -6.62
N HIS A 403 -7.43 -3.44 -7.53
CA HIS A 403 -6.81 -3.57 -8.84
C HIS A 403 -5.86 -2.42 -9.07
N SER A 404 -4.71 -2.68 -9.67
CA SER A 404 -3.76 -1.63 -10.02
C SER A 404 -3.06 -1.90 -11.33
N VAL A 405 -2.72 -0.82 -12.02
CA VAL A 405 -1.82 -0.82 -13.18
C VAL A 405 -0.59 -0.01 -12.81
N LYS A 406 0.57 -0.56 -13.11
CA LYS A 406 1.87 0.03 -12.81
C LYS A 406 2.67 0.16 -14.09
N GLY A 407 3.30 1.34 -14.30
CA GLY A 407 4.29 1.57 -15.32
C GLY A 407 5.65 1.82 -14.66
N ASN A 408 6.71 1.17 -15.12
CA ASN A 408 8.04 1.32 -14.56
C ASN A 408 9.06 1.70 -15.63
N PHE A 409 10.02 2.51 -15.21
CA PHE A 409 11.19 2.89 -15.98
C PHE A 409 12.44 2.70 -15.13
N THR A 410 13.51 2.22 -15.78
CA THR A 410 14.81 2.06 -15.13
C THR A 410 15.91 2.53 -16.09
N TRP A 411 16.84 3.29 -15.56
CA TRP A 411 18.02 3.77 -16.28
C TRP A 411 19.29 3.49 -15.47
N ARG A 412 20.25 2.82 -16.10
CA ARG A 412 21.56 2.52 -15.52
C ARG A 412 22.62 3.45 -16.14
N PHE A 413 23.40 4.07 -15.28
CA PHE A 413 24.51 4.95 -15.66
C PHE A 413 25.81 4.20 -15.76
#